data_b9c3ba8dfc5b41d7d3e392d9eec7dd0d
#
_entry.id   b9c3ba8dfc5b41d7d3e392d9eec7dd0d
#
_cell.length_a   1.000
_cell.length_b   1.000
_cell.length_c   1.000
_cell.angle_alpha   90.00
_cell.angle_beta   90.00
_cell.angle_gamma   90.00
#
_symmetry.space_group_name_H-M   'P 1'
#
loop_
_entity.id
_entity.type
_entity.pdbx_description
1 polymer ?
#
loop_
_entity_poly.entity_id
_entity_poly.type
_entity_poly.pdbx_seq_one_letter_code
_entity_poly.pdbx_strand_id
1 'polypeptide(L)'
;MSITWASIHTSTYALTQILFDLAANPEYQDILREEIEEVFSDGSTEEVLGSDLPKLAKMDSFMKEAMRLNPNTIVAPLRMVMADPLTLSSGQTLRPGDSFGFDSSSINYSKELYSSPGPETFDGLRFYRMRQKAGYEQKHQFGATGVQETFDFGHGIHACPGRHFATTEIKILLIHMLTSYDIKLKDGHKRPTNGLDEIWWIPDPTAEVLIKSR
;
A
#
# COMPACT_ATOMS: atom_id res chain seq x y z
N MET A 1 14.58 -10.84 14.61
CA MET A 1 14.32 -10.57 13.19
C MET A 1 15.26 -9.46 12.74
N SER A 2 16.06 -9.65 11.67
CA SER A 2 17.02 -8.62 11.27
C SER A 2 16.28 -7.45 10.57
N ILE A 3 16.79 -6.23 10.75
CA ILE A 3 16.29 -5.03 10.06
C ILE A 3 16.30 -5.24 8.54
N THR A 4 17.33 -5.90 8.03
CA THR A 4 17.50 -6.24 6.61
C THR A 4 16.31 -7.05 6.07
N TRP A 5 15.86 -8.07 6.79
CA TRP A 5 14.71 -8.86 6.37
C TRP A 5 13.44 -8.00 6.35
N ALA A 6 13.22 -7.21 7.39
CA ALA A 6 12.03 -6.38 7.51
C ALA A 6 11.94 -5.29 6.42
N SER A 7 13.08 -4.72 6.01
CA SER A 7 13.10 -3.63 5.01
C SER A 7 13.06 -4.15 3.57
N ILE A 8 13.79 -5.23 3.24
CA ILE A 8 13.88 -5.69 1.85
C ILE A 8 12.61 -6.44 1.43
N HIS A 9 12.20 -7.47 2.17
CA HIS A 9 11.10 -8.32 1.71
C HIS A 9 9.76 -7.60 1.68
N THR A 10 9.44 -6.80 2.70
CA THR A 10 8.15 -6.09 2.75
C THR A 10 8.05 -5.00 1.69
N SER A 11 9.12 -4.22 1.46
CA SER A 11 9.15 -3.21 0.38
C SER A 11 9.09 -3.87 -0.99
N THR A 12 9.79 -4.99 -1.20
CA THR A 12 9.75 -5.74 -2.46
C THR A 12 8.34 -6.26 -2.75
N TYR A 13 7.66 -6.85 -1.76
CA TYR A 13 6.29 -7.34 -1.94
C TYR A 13 5.34 -6.19 -2.27
N ALA A 14 5.41 -5.09 -1.53
CA ALA A 14 4.59 -3.92 -1.80
C ALA A 14 4.82 -3.36 -3.21
N LEU A 15 6.07 -3.17 -3.62
CA LEU A 15 6.40 -2.69 -4.96
C LEU A 15 5.92 -3.66 -6.05
N THR A 16 6.07 -4.96 -5.86
CA THR A 16 5.60 -5.98 -6.81
C THR A 16 4.08 -5.91 -6.98
N GLN A 17 3.32 -5.79 -5.88
CA GLN A 17 1.86 -5.64 -5.94
C GLN A 17 1.47 -4.37 -6.70
N ILE A 18 2.13 -3.26 -6.43
CA ILE A 18 1.90 -1.98 -7.12
C ILE A 18 2.20 -2.09 -8.61
N LEU A 19 3.29 -2.75 -9.01
CA LEU A 19 3.62 -2.97 -10.41
C LEU A 19 2.62 -3.88 -11.13
N PHE A 20 2.09 -4.90 -10.45
CA PHE A 20 1.01 -5.73 -11.00
C PHE A 20 -0.27 -4.93 -11.24
N ASP A 21 -0.62 -4.02 -10.31
CA ASP A 21 -1.78 -3.16 -10.47
C ASP A 21 -1.57 -2.09 -11.56
N LEU A 22 -0.36 -1.54 -11.71
CA LEU A 22 -0.02 -0.65 -12.84
C LEU A 22 -0.10 -1.37 -14.19
N ALA A 23 0.38 -2.61 -14.25
CA ALA A 23 0.33 -3.42 -15.47
C ALA A 23 -1.10 -3.85 -15.84
N ALA A 24 -1.96 -4.06 -14.84
CA ALA A 24 -3.35 -4.46 -15.01
C ALA A 24 -4.29 -3.28 -15.32
N ASN A 25 -3.90 -2.05 -14.96
CA ASN A 25 -4.69 -0.83 -15.13
C ASN A 25 -3.83 0.27 -15.79
N PRO A 26 -3.50 0.12 -17.07
CA PRO A 26 -2.51 0.97 -17.74
C PRO A 26 -2.91 2.45 -17.81
N GLU A 27 -4.19 2.79 -17.71
CA GLU A 27 -4.70 4.16 -17.68
C GLU A 27 -4.13 4.98 -16.50
N TYR A 28 -3.76 4.33 -15.39
CA TYR A 28 -3.16 5.04 -14.27
C TYR A 28 -1.71 5.45 -14.55
N GLN A 29 -1.01 4.81 -15.48
CA GLN A 29 0.36 5.22 -15.80
C GLN A 29 0.39 6.65 -16.33
N ASP A 30 -0.53 7.02 -17.20
CA ASP A 30 -0.60 8.39 -17.75
C ASP A 30 -1.02 9.39 -16.65
N ILE A 31 -2.00 9.06 -15.83
CA ILE A 31 -2.44 9.90 -14.71
C ILE A 31 -1.29 10.19 -13.73
N LEU A 32 -0.47 9.18 -13.43
CA LEU A 32 0.66 9.32 -12.51
C LEU A 32 1.84 10.04 -13.16
N ARG A 33 2.05 9.87 -14.47
CA ARG A 33 3.05 10.63 -15.24
C ARG A 33 2.72 12.11 -15.27
N GLU A 34 1.46 12.46 -15.53
CA GLU A 34 1.00 13.85 -15.46
C GLU A 34 1.27 14.47 -14.08
N GLU A 35 1.00 13.74 -13.00
CA GLU A 35 1.31 14.23 -11.65
C GLU A 35 2.82 14.40 -11.43
N ILE A 36 3.66 13.47 -11.93
CA ILE A 36 5.12 13.60 -11.86
C ILE A 36 5.58 14.85 -12.62
N GLU A 37 5.09 15.09 -13.83
CA GLU A 37 5.42 16.26 -14.65
C GLU A 37 4.96 17.56 -13.97
N GLU A 38 3.78 17.57 -13.35
CA GLU A 38 3.28 18.73 -12.58
C GLU A 38 4.16 19.06 -11.37
N VAL A 39 4.64 18.04 -10.65
CA VAL A 39 5.44 18.22 -9.42
C VAL A 39 6.89 18.57 -9.75
N PHE A 40 7.45 17.99 -10.82
CA PHE A 40 8.82 18.18 -11.27
C PHE A 40 8.83 19.01 -12.58
N SER A 41 8.25 20.21 -12.54
CA SER A 41 7.96 21.07 -13.68
C SER A 41 9.17 21.55 -14.49
N ASP A 42 10.39 21.33 -14.02
CA ASP A 42 11.62 21.56 -14.79
C ASP A 42 12.05 20.35 -15.65
N GLY A 43 11.26 19.27 -15.61
CA GLY A 43 11.52 18.03 -16.35
C GLY A 43 12.70 17.20 -15.81
N SER A 44 13.36 17.67 -14.76
CA SER A 44 14.48 16.98 -14.14
C SER A 44 13.99 16.07 -13.00
N THR A 45 13.81 14.79 -13.31
CA THR A 45 13.70 13.72 -12.29
C THR A 45 15.08 13.25 -11.83
N GLU A 46 16.15 13.89 -12.27
CA GLU A 46 17.54 13.56 -11.91
C GLU A 46 17.82 13.88 -10.44
N GLU A 47 17.14 14.90 -9.88
CA GLU A 47 17.28 15.28 -8.49
C GLU A 47 15.92 15.32 -7.78
N VAL A 48 15.41 14.15 -7.40
CA VAL A 48 14.17 14.02 -6.62
C VAL A 48 14.43 14.44 -5.18
N LEU A 49 13.96 15.61 -4.80
CA LEU A 49 14.05 16.09 -3.42
C LEU A 49 12.99 15.41 -2.54
N GLY A 50 13.38 15.04 -1.32
CA GLY A 50 12.47 14.46 -0.36
C GLY A 50 11.26 15.36 -0.01
N SER A 51 11.37 16.67 -0.20
CA SER A 51 10.30 17.66 0.00
C SER A 51 9.21 17.60 -1.08
N ASP A 52 9.47 17.01 -2.24
CA ASP A 52 8.54 16.97 -3.37
C ASP A 52 7.68 15.69 -3.34
N LEU A 53 8.21 14.61 -2.80
CA LEU A 53 7.51 13.33 -2.71
C LEU A 53 6.13 13.40 -2.01
N PRO A 54 5.90 14.22 -0.97
CA PRO A 54 4.56 14.38 -0.38
C PRO A 54 3.53 15.05 -1.30
N LYS A 55 3.97 15.74 -2.36
CA LYS A 55 3.10 16.40 -3.35
C LYS A 55 2.46 15.38 -4.31
N LEU A 56 3.06 14.20 -4.47
CA LEU A 56 2.55 13.10 -5.31
C LEU A 56 1.36 12.40 -4.63
N ALA A 57 0.23 13.06 -4.63
CA ALA A 57 -0.97 12.63 -3.89
C ALA A 57 -1.78 11.55 -4.61
N LYS A 58 -1.81 11.58 -5.96
CA LYS A 58 -2.42 10.52 -6.78
C LYS A 58 -1.59 9.23 -6.68
N MET A 59 -0.25 9.35 -6.69
CA MET A 59 0.67 8.23 -6.48
C MET A 59 0.49 7.60 -5.09
N ASP A 60 0.41 8.39 -4.02
CA ASP A 60 0.08 7.90 -2.67
C ASP A 60 -1.22 7.09 -2.67
N SER A 61 -2.24 7.61 -3.36
CA SER A 61 -3.56 6.97 -3.45
C SER A 61 -3.48 5.63 -4.18
N PHE A 62 -2.78 5.59 -5.31
CA PHE A 62 -2.59 4.36 -6.09
C PHE A 62 -1.87 3.29 -5.29
N MET A 63 -0.75 3.64 -4.66
CA MET A 63 0.03 2.75 -3.81
C MET A 63 -0.82 2.20 -2.65
N LYS A 64 -1.60 3.07 -2.01
CA LYS A 64 -2.45 2.70 -0.88
C LYS A 64 -3.59 1.77 -1.30
N GLU A 65 -4.21 2.00 -2.46
CA GLU A 65 -5.25 1.12 -3.00
C GLU A 65 -4.70 -0.25 -3.40
N ALA A 66 -3.50 -0.29 -4.00
CA ALA A 66 -2.83 -1.55 -4.30
C ALA A 66 -2.59 -2.38 -3.03
N MET A 67 -2.12 -1.74 -1.95
CA MET A 67 -1.90 -2.42 -0.66
C MET A 67 -3.20 -2.75 0.07
N ARG A 68 -4.27 -1.98 -0.10
CA ARG A 68 -5.60 -2.31 0.46
C ARG A 68 -6.11 -3.64 -0.07
N LEU A 69 -6.01 -3.83 -1.38
CA LEU A 69 -6.47 -5.07 -2.02
C LEU A 69 -5.46 -6.21 -1.90
N ASN A 70 -4.18 -5.89 -1.75
CA ASN A 70 -3.09 -6.86 -1.73
C ASN A 70 -2.11 -6.54 -0.59
N PRO A 71 -2.55 -6.59 0.68
CA PRO A 71 -1.70 -6.28 1.83
C PRO A 71 -0.59 -7.33 1.98
N ASN A 72 0.54 -6.95 2.59
CA ASN A 72 1.59 -7.91 2.89
C ASN A 72 1.12 -9.01 3.86
N THR A 73 0.19 -8.67 4.75
CA THR A 73 -0.39 -9.62 5.72
C THR A 73 -1.90 -9.45 5.81
N ILE A 74 -2.60 -10.58 5.96
CA ILE A 74 -4.07 -10.59 6.13
C ILE A 74 -4.51 -10.43 7.59
N VAL A 75 -3.58 -10.58 8.54
CA VAL A 75 -3.82 -10.39 9.98
C VAL A 75 -2.78 -9.42 10.52
N ALA A 76 -3.21 -8.24 10.94
CA ALA A 76 -2.34 -7.19 11.51
C ALA A 76 -3.18 -6.20 12.35
N PRO A 77 -2.54 -5.56 13.35
CA PRO A 77 -1.28 -5.93 13.98
C PRO A 77 -1.40 -7.14 14.91
N LEU A 78 -0.37 -7.97 14.94
CA LEU A 78 -0.29 -9.08 15.90
C LEU A 78 0.19 -8.58 17.25
N ARG A 79 -0.41 -9.09 18.34
CA ARG A 79 -0.07 -8.75 19.72
C ARG A 79 -0.13 -9.99 20.60
N MET A 80 0.62 -9.95 21.70
CA MET A 80 0.58 -10.96 22.75
C MET A 80 0.27 -10.29 24.09
N VAL A 81 -0.57 -10.90 24.88
CA VAL A 81 -0.88 -10.47 26.24
C VAL A 81 0.28 -10.87 27.14
N MET A 82 0.99 -9.90 27.74
CA MET A 82 2.24 -10.17 28.46
C MET A 82 2.05 -10.34 29.98
N ALA A 83 1.12 -9.63 30.58
CA ALA A 83 0.97 -9.60 32.04
C ALA A 83 -0.49 -9.82 32.47
N ASP A 84 -1.26 -8.76 32.64
CA ASP A 84 -2.64 -8.87 33.11
C ASP A 84 -3.60 -9.31 32.01
N PRO A 85 -4.66 -10.07 32.33
CA PRO A 85 -5.70 -10.39 31.37
C PRO A 85 -6.31 -9.15 30.73
N LEU A 86 -6.50 -9.18 29.41
CA LEU A 86 -7.11 -8.12 28.63
C LEU A 86 -8.56 -8.49 28.28
N THR A 87 -9.53 -7.71 28.75
CA THR A 87 -10.93 -7.89 28.34
C THR A 87 -11.23 -6.93 27.19
N LEU A 88 -11.63 -7.48 26.05
CA LEU A 88 -12.03 -6.74 24.85
C LEU A 88 -13.43 -6.15 25.06
N SER A 89 -13.79 -5.14 24.25
CA SER A 89 -15.14 -4.53 24.24
C SER A 89 -16.26 -5.53 23.89
N SER A 90 -15.92 -6.64 23.21
CA SER A 90 -16.82 -7.76 22.96
C SER A 90 -17.15 -8.61 24.21
N GLY A 91 -16.48 -8.36 25.36
CA GLY A 91 -16.57 -9.16 26.57
C GLY A 91 -15.62 -10.36 26.61
N GLN A 92 -14.91 -10.67 25.55
CA GLN A 92 -13.92 -11.75 25.51
C GLN A 92 -12.68 -11.35 26.33
N THR A 93 -12.21 -12.26 27.20
CA THR A 93 -11.00 -12.07 28.01
C THR A 93 -9.86 -12.89 27.46
N LEU A 94 -8.76 -12.23 27.11
CA LEU A 94 -7.50 -12.81 26.70
C LEU A 94 -6.59 -12.95 27.93
N ARG A 95 -5.89 -14.06 28.06
CA ARG A 95 -5.00 -14.38 29.18
C ARG A 95 -3.55 -14.07 28.84
N PRO A 96 -2.66 -13.90 29.81
CA PRO A 96 -1.22 -13.83 29.55
C PRO A 96 -0.75 -15.03 28.73
N GLY A 97 0.00 -14.77 27.65
CA GLY A 97 0.46 -15.73 26.65
C GLY A 97 -0.46 -15.87 25.45
N ASP A 98 -1.72 -15.43 25.50
CA ASP A 98 -2.59 -15.42 24.33
C ASP A 98 -2.08 -14.41 23.30
N SER A 99 -2.10 -14.83 22.03
CA SER A 99 -1.82 -13.97 20.88
C SER A 99 -3.11 -13.62 20.18
N PHE A 100 -3.21 -12.37 19.71
CA PHE A 100 -4.36 -11.90 18.92
C PHE A 100 -3.93 -10.96 17.81
N GLY A 101 -4.77 -10.82 16.80
CA GLY A 101 -4.59 -9.91 15.68
C GLY A 101 -5.93 -9.46 15.14
N PHE A 102 -5.90 -8.44 14.29
CA PHE A 102 -7.07 -7.95 13.61
C PHE A 102 -7.09 -8.50 12.17
N ASP A 103 -8.26 -8.93 11.72
CA ASP A 103 -8.47 -9.32 10.33
C ASP A 103 -8.47 -8.05 9.45
N SER A 104 -7.35 -7.84 8.76
CA SER A 104 -7.19 -6.71 7.84
C SER A 104 -8.16 -6.82 6.66
N SER A 105 -8.52 -8.03 6.25
CA SER A 105 -9.45 -8.25 5.13
C SER A 105 -10.83 -7.68 5.43
N SER A 106 -11.34 -7.87 6.66
CA SER A 106 -12.63 -7.30 7.07
C SER A 106 -12.68 -5.79 6.95
N ILE A 107 -11.54 -5.10 7.21
CA ILE A 107 -11.43 -3.65 7.06
C ILE A 107 -11.27 -3.30 5.59
N ASN A 108 -10.35 -3.94 4.89
CA ASN A 108 -10.01 -3.63 3.51
C ASN A 108 -11.18 -3.86 2.53
N TYR A 109 -12.09 -4.79 2.87
CA TYR A 109 -13.29 -5.08 2.08
C TYR A 109 -14.60 -4.58 2.74
N SER A 110 -14.51 -3.66 3.68
CA SER A 110 -15.69 -3.09 4.35
C SER A 110 -16.53 -2.23 3.39
N LYS A 111 -17.79 -2.61 3.19
CA LYS A 111 -18.75 -1.83 2.40
C LYS A 111 -19.15 -0.50 3.07
N GLU A 112 -18.99 -0.42 4.38
CA GLU A 112 -19.24 0.79 5.14
C GLU A 112 -18.16 1.84 4.88
N LEU A 113 -16.88 1.42 4.85
CA LEU A 113 -15.74 2.30 4.60
C LEU A 113 -15.56 2.62 3.11
N TYR A 114 -15.90 1.68 2.21
CA TYR A 114 -15.65 1.77 0.78
C TYR A 114 -16.93 1.54 -0.03
N SER A 115 -17.87 2.50 0.04
CA SER A 115 -19.18 2.35 -0.57
C SER A 115 -19.22 2.65 -2.07
N SER A 116 -18.34 3.50 -2.58
CA SER A 116 -18.37 3.91 -4.00
C SER A 116 -16.97 4.34 -4.51
N PRO A 117 -16.40 3.60 -5.49
CA PRO A 117 -16.81 2.27 -5.94
C PRO A 117 -16.69 1.25 -4.80
N GLY A 118 -17.36 0.09 -4.95
CA GLY A 118 -17.36 -0.95 -3.92
C GLY A 118 -15.96 -1.43 -3.51
N PRO A 119 -15.84 -2.12 -2.36
CA PRO A 119 -14.52 -2.50 -1.81
C PRO A 119 -13.76 -3.49 -2.68
N GLU A 120 -14.44 -4.29 -3.51
CA GLU A 120 -13.82 -5.27 -4.41
C GLU A 120 -13.23 -4.65 -5.68
N THR A 121 -13.58 -3.39 -5.97
CA THR A 121 -13.14 -2.69 -7.18
C THR A 121 -11.84 -1.95 -6.92
N PHE A 122 -10.82 -2.20 -7.74
CA PHE A 122 -9.62 -1.38 -7.74
C PHE A 122 -9.94 0.03 -8.22
N ASP A 123 -9.50 1.02 -7.45
CA ASP A 123 -9.68 2.43 -7.77
C ASP A 123 -8.49 3.24 -7.26
N GLY A 124 -7.49 3.40 -8.12
CA GLY A 124 -6.21 4.04 -7.79
C GLY A 124 -6.33 5.48 -7.29
N LEU A 125 -7.46 6.15 -7.52
CA LEU A 125 -7.71 7.51 -7.02
C LEU A 125 -8.67 7.56 -5.82
N ARG A 126 -9.03 6.42 -5.22
CA ARG A 126 -9.94 6.36 -4.08
C ARG A 126 -9.48 7.25 -2.93
N PHE A 127 -8.28 7.04 -2.46
CA PHE A 127 -7.72 7.78 -1.34
C PHE A 127 -7.38 9.23 -1.69
N TYR A 128 -7.05 9.52 -2.95
CA TYR A 128 -6.90 10.89 -3.45
C TYR A 128 -8.21 11.67 -3.27
N ARG A 129 -9.36 11.10 -3.67
CA ARG A 129 -10.67 11.74 -3.47
C ARG A 129 -11.05 11.85 -1.99
N MET A 130 -10.67 10.87 -1.16
CA MET A 130 -10.91 10.94 0.29
C MET A 130 -10.14 12.10 0.94
N ARG A 131 -8.92 12.39 0.47
CA ARG A 131 -8.09 13.51 0.94
C ARG A 131 -8.66 14.88 0.59
N GLN A 132 -9.56 14.99 -0.39
CA GLN A 132 -10.23 16.25 -0.72
C GLN A 132 -11.27 16.69 0.33
N LYS A 133 -11.62 15.83 1.27
CA LYS A 133 -12.52 16.17 2.38
C LYS A 133 -11.77 16.99 3.42
N ALA A 134 -12.41 18.04 3.94
CA ALA A 134 -11.83 18.90 4.97
C ALA A 134 -11.36 18.11 6.19
N GLY A 135 -10.10 18.30 6.60
CA GLY A 135 -9.47 17.59 7.72
C GLY A 135 -8.95 16.19 7.38
N TYR A 136 -8.94 15.81 6.09
CA TYR A 136 -8.42 14.53 5.61
C TYR A 136 -7.17 14.66 4.73
N GLU A 137 -6.68 15.86 4.47
CA GLU A 137 -5.61 16.18 3.52
C GLU A 137 -4.32 15.38 3.78
N GLN A 138 -4.03 15.09 5.05
CA GLN A 138 -2.84 14.35 5.47
C GLN A 138 -3.12 12.89 5.89
N LYS A 139 -4.41 12.47 5.97
CA LYS A 139 -4.77 11.19 6.57
C LYS A 139 -4.54 9.98 5.66
N HIS A 140 -4.62 10.15 4.37
CA HIS A 140 -4.58 9.05 3.39
C HIS A 140 -3.29 9.05 2.56
N GLN A 141 -2.19 9.61 3.07
CA GLN A 141 -0.87 9.36 2.49
C GLN A 141 -0.50 7.88 2.62
N PHE A 142 0.34 7.36 1.73
CA PHE A 142 0.70 5.94 1.74
C PHE A 142 1.24 5.49 3.09
N GLY A 143 2.18 6.22 3.67
CA GLY A 143 2.76 5.93 4.99
C GLY A 143 1.95 6.40 6.20
N ALA A 144 0.74 6.94 5.99
CA ALA A 144 -0.08 7.44 7.10
C ALA A 144 -0.62 6.28 7.95
N THR A 145 -0.61 6.49 9.27
CA THR A 145 -1.16 5.59 10.28
C THR A 145 -2.20 6.32 11.12
N GLY A 146 -2.99 5.59 11.90
CA GLY A 146 -3.99 6.20 12.78
C GLY A 146 -5.32 6.54 12.10
N VAL A 147 -5.55 6.06 10.89
CA VAL A 147 -6.86 6.05 10.23
C VAL A 147 -7.53 4.70 10.41
N GLN A 148 -8.86 4.69 10.41
CA GLN A 148 -9.63 3.45 10.62
C GLN A 148 -9.67 2.57 9.36
N GLU A 149 -9.40 3.17 8.22
CA GLU A 149 -9.57 2.54 6.92
C GLU A 149 -8.47 1.57 6.54
N THR A 150 -7.27 1.69 7.12
CA THR A 150 -6.15 0.78 6.79
C THR A 150 -5.22 0.54 7.96
N PHE A 151 -4.62 -0.66 8.01
CA PHE A 151 -3.57 -1.03 8.97
C PHE A 151 -2.26 -1.45 8.29
N ASP A 152 -2.01 -1.01 7.06
CA ASP A 152 -0.84 -1.43 6.26
C ASP A 152 0.49 -1.23 6.99
N PHE A 153 0.61 -0.17 7.76
CA PHE A 153 1.78 0.13 8.59
C PHE A 153 1.52 0.01 10.10
N GLY A 154 0.47 -0.70 10.50
CA GLY A 154 0.10 -0.85 11.90
C GLY A 154 -0.49 0.42 12.52
N HIS A 155 -0.56 0.47 13.86
CA HIS A 155 -1.25 1.54 14.57
C HIS A 155 -0.58 1.89 15.91
N GLY A 156 -0.71 3.16 16.33
CA GLY A 156 -0.25 3.66 17.62
C GLY A 156 1.26 3.59 17.79
N ILE A 157 1.72 3.35 19.01
CA ILE A 157 3.15 3.31 19.37
C ILE A 157 3.92 2.17 18.68
N HIS A 158 3.21 1.20 18.12
CA HIS A 158 3.75 0.06 17.40
C HIS A 158 3.58 0.18 15.88
N ALA A 159 3.27 1.36 15.37
CA ALA A 159 3.28 1.61 13.93
C ALA A 159 4.67 1.33 13.35
N CYS A 160 4.72 0.91 12.08
CA CYS A 160 5.97 0.59 11.41
C CYS A 160 6.95 1.79 11.47
N PRO A 161 8.13 1.64 12.07
CA PRO A 161 9.10 2.72 12.14
C PRO A 161 9.70 3.06 10.76
N GLY A 162 9.73 2.08 9.84
CA GLY A 162 10.26 2.23 8.48
C GLY A 162 9.26 2.77 7.45
N ARG A 163 8.03 3.11 7.82
CA ARG A 163 6.97 3.51 6.88
C ARG A 163 7.33 4.71 5.99
N HIS A 164 8.05 5.68 6.54
CA HIS A 164 8.49 6.86 5.76
C HIS A 164 9.61 6.49 4.78
N PHE A 165 10.56 5.65 5.22
CA PHE A 165 11.60 5.12 4.35
C PHE A 165 11.00 4.31 3.19
N ALA A 166 10.12 3.35 3.48
CA ALA A 166 9.46 2.53 2.46
C ALA A 166 8.63 3.39 1.48
N THR A 167 7.92 4.40 1.97
CA THR A 167 7.18 5.35 1.12
C THR A 167 8.12 6.07 0.15
N THR A 168 9.23 6.59 0.65
CA THR A 168 10.24 7.29 -0.15
C THR A 168 10.86 6.37 -1.20
N GLU A 169 11.32 5.20 -0.78
CA GLU A 169 11.95 4.20 -1.64
C GLU A 169 11.03 3.79 -2.78
N ILE A 170 9.79 3.41 -2.47
CA ILE A 170 8.82 2.96 -3.48
C ILE A 170 8.47 4.11 -4.45
N LYS A 171 8.26 5.33 -3.96
CA LYS A 171 7.97 6.49 -4.82
C LYS A 171 9.11 6.79 -5.80
N ILE A 172 10.37 6.79 -5.35
CA ILE A 172 11.53 7.01 -6.22
C ILE A 172 11.60 5.95 -7.31
N LEU A 173 11.40 4.67 -6.95
CA LEU A 173 11.37 3.57 -7.93
C LEU A 173 10.21 3.73 -8.92
N LEU A 174 9.02 4.10 -8.47
CA LEU A 174 7.86 4.32 -9.33
C LEU A 174 8.05 5.52 -10.28
N ILE A 175 8.63 6.63 -9.81
CA ILE A 175 8.98 7.77 -10.66
C ILE A 175 9.90 7.28 -11.78
N HIS A 176 10.99 6.59 -11.45
CA HIS A 176 11.91 6.06 -12.45
C HIS A 176 11.23 5.10 -13.42
N MET A 177 10.43 4.16 -12.92
CA MET A 177 9.72 3.19 -13.76
C MET A 177 8.74 3.87 -14.71
N LEU A 178 7.93 4.82 -14.22
CA LEU A 178 6.90 5.49 -15.01
C LEU A 178 7.47 6.45 -16.04
N THR A 179 8.58 7.12 -15.74
CA THR A 179 9.23 8.05 -16.68
C THR A 179 10.01 7.33 -17.76
N SER A 180 10.58 6.15 -17.47
CA SER A 180 11.46 5.43 -18.38
C SER A 180 10.78 4.30 -19.17
N TYR A 181 9.66 3.77 -18.66
CA TYR A 181 9.07 2.54 -19.21
C TYR A 181 7.55 2.59 -19.30
N ASP A 182 7.01 1.88 -20.31
CA ASP A 182 5.62 1.43 -20.35
C ASP A 182 5.55 0.02 -19.77
N ILE A 183 4.57 -0.23 -18.92
CA ILE A 183 4.41 -1.47 -18.16
C ILE A 183 3.05 -2.07 -18.50
N LYS A 184 2.99 -3.34 -18.91
CA LYS A 184 1.71 -4.02 -19.16
C LYS A 184 1.77 -5.50 -18.82
N LEU A 185 0.60 -6.10 -18.67
CA LEU A 185 0.48 -7.55 -18.67
C LEU A 185 0.59 -8.08 -20.11
N LYS A 186 0.96 -9.35 -20.24
CA LYS A 186 0.86 -10.05 -21.52
C LYS A 186 -0.60 -10.09 -21.97
N ASP A 187 -0.82 -9.92 -23.28
CA ASP A 187 -2.17 -9.84 -23.85
C ASP A 187 -3.02 -11.06 -23.45
N GLY A 188 -4.25 -10.78 -22.98
CA GLY A 188 -5.18 -11.79 -22.48
C GLY A 188 -4.93 -12.25 -21.03
N HIS A 189 -3.87 -11.81 -20.39
CA HIS A 189 -3.62 -12.12 -18.98
C HIS A 189 -4.31 -11.12 -18.06
N LYS A 190 -4.77 -11.63 -16.91
CA LYS A 190 -5.31 -10.82 -15.82
C LYS A 190 -4.20 -10.53 -14.80
N ARG A 191 -4.47 -9.60 -13.90
CA ARG A 191 -3.62 -9.35 -12.74
C ARG A 191 -3.24 -10.68 -12.07
N PRO A 192 -1.94 -10.91 -11.77
CA PRO A 192 -1.51 -12.12 -11.07
C PRO A 192 -2.20 -12.25 -9.70
N THR A 193 -2.49 -13.49 -9.33
CA THR A 193 -3.07 -13.81 -8.01
C THR A 193 -1.96 -13.95 -6.97
N ASN A 194 -2.33 -13.79 -5.70
CA ASN A 194 -1.39 -13.97 -4.59
C ASN A 194 -1.46 -15.40 -4.06
N GLY A 195 -0.33 -15.92 -3.59
CA GLY A 195 -0.28 -17.08 -2.71
C GLY A 195 -0.48 -16.65 -1.25
N LEU A 196 -0.93 -17.59 -0.42
CA LEU A 196 -1.04 -17.41 1.02
C LEU A 196 -0.09 -18.38 1.72
N ASP A 197 0.82 -17.84 2.54
CA ASP A 197 1.69 -18.60 3.41
C ASP A 197 1.51 -18.09 4.85
N GLU A 198 0.86 -18.89 5.68
CA GLU A 198 0.39 -18.52 7.01
C GLU A 198 -0.49 -17.26 6.97
N ILE A 199 0.04 -16.11 7.36
CA ILE A 199 -0.65 -14.80 7.33
C ILE A 199 -0.10 -13.88 6.23
N TRP A 200 0.92 -14.32 5.48
CA TRP A 200 1.59 -13.52 4.46
C TRP A 200 0.92 -13.71 3.10
N TRP A 201 0.62 -12.60 2.47
CA TRP A 201 0.13 -12.61 1.10
C TRP A 201 1.29 -12.36 0.15
N ILE A 202 1.71 -13.43 -0.52
CA ILE A 202 2.93 -13.46 -1.33
C ILE A 202 2.56 -13.23 -2.80
N PRO A 203 3.16 -12.24 -3.47
CA PRO A 203 3.00 -12.10 -4.92
C PRO A 203 3.43 -13.37 -5.64
N ASP A 204 2.73 -13.73 -6.74
CA ASP A 204 3.09 -14.89 -7.56
C ASP A 204 4.54 -14.73 -8.09
N PRO A 205 5.49 -15.58 -7.69
CA PRO A 205 6.90 -15.47 -8.10
C PRO A 205 7.12 -15.86 -9.56
N THR A 206 6.13 -16.43 -10.22
CA THR A 206 6.19 -16.85 -11.63
C THR A 206 5.52 -15.85 -12.57
N ALA A 207 4.89 -14.82 -12.01
CA ALA A 207 4.20 -13.81 -12.80
C ALA A 207 5.17 -12.94 -13.60
N GLU A 208 4.78 -12.60 -14.81
CA GLU A 208 5.55 -11.79 -15.72
C GLU A 208 4.81 -10.49 -16.04
N VAL A 209 5.55 -9.40 -16.08
CA VAL A 209 5.12 -8.11 -16.65
C VAL A 209 6.01 -7.76 -17.84
N LEU A 210 5.41 -7.18 -18.87
CA LEU A 210 6.13 -6.69 -20.03
C LEU A 210 6.54 -5.24 -19.79
N ILE A 211 7.81 -4.95 -20.02
CA ILE A 211 8.40 -3.62 -19.86
C ILE A 211 9.00 -3.20 -21.20
N LYS A 212 8.65 -2.00 -21.66
CA LYS A 212 9.18 -1.39 -22.89
C LYS A 212 9.75 -0.03 -22.56
N SER A 213 10.98 0.25 -22.96
CA SER A 213 11.57 1.59 -22.88
C SER A 213 10.76 2.60 -23.69
N ARG A 214 10.58 3.77 -23.14
CA ARG A 214 9.96 4.94 -23.78
C ARG A 214 10.96 5.72 -24.60
#